data_20a3f98660daab7fe3ef2c99a7e23e29
#
_entry.id   20a3f98660daab7fe3ef2c99a7e23e29
#
_cell.length_a   1.000
_cell.length_b   1.000
_cell.length_c   1.000
_cell.angle_alpha   90.00
_cell.angle_beta   90.00
_cell.angle_gamma   90.00
#
_symmetry.space_group_name_H-M   'P 1'
#
loop_
_entity.id
_entity.type
_entity.pdbx_description
1 polymer ?
#
loop_
_entity_poly.entity_id
_entity_poly.type
_entity_poly.pdbx_seq_one_letter_code
_entity_poly.pdbx_strand_id
1 'polypeptide(L)'
;LNSASAPGPDGVHPRVLKECSLELSLPLAMIFQKSIDDGALPSEWKRSNITPIFKKGKRNIASNYRPINLISVPCKIMESILKDNIMTHLQSNKLITRSQHGFMPRRSCTTNLLEYLNQVTKALDQGHSYDVIMLDYQRAFDLVPFRYMLSKLSSHGIDGKVYGWIKNWTTDRKQRCVLNGEHSGWKDVTSSVVQGSVLGPVLFTIFINDLDLEIDPAHNVLISKFADDSKLGKCITNEKDCHKLQHALNDLVRWSHKCGMKLHPNKCIVLHFGSNNPNYTYHIDNVQITASDEARDLGVLITNNSSQTAHVNNIAKKAHAVISQMKRTLTYRDSIVFAGIYKQYARPILEFGVQAWNPSKVADVNTLEKVQKRAFRLINDSGSSDYDTKLRLTGMSTLEQRRQRGDLLEAFKIMNDMSVLNKDDFFTFVQDRHNIDTRSHSDNLLVPEKCRLNIRKNFFSCRIVNAWNDLPYWVRHASSINDFKNQYDEFNAMM
;
A
#
# COMPACT_ATOMS: atom_id res chain seq x y z
N LEU A 1 -10.91 14.16 14.77
CA LEU A 1 -11.00 15.12 13.64
C LEU A 1 -9.68 15.84 13.41
N ASN A 2 -9.26 16.00 12.14
CA ASN A 2 -8.17 16.90 11.78
C ASN A 2 -8.72 18.32 11.60
N SER A 3 -8.41 19.19 12.55
CA SER A 3 -8.90 20.58 12.58
C SER A 3 -8.40 21.46 11.42
N ALA A 4 -7.36 21.02 10.69
CA ALA A 4 -6.83 21.72 9.52
C ALA A 4 -7.49 21.30 8.19
N SER A 5 -8.42 20.33 8.21
CA SER A 5 -9.11 19.90 6.99
C SER A 5 -10.13 20.93 6.52
N ALA A 6 -10.35 20.97 5.19
CA ALA A 6 -11.39 21.82 4.60
C ALA A 6 -12.80 21.32 4.94
N PRO A 7 -13.79 22.23 5.12
CA PRO A 7 -15.20 21.88 5.30
C PRO A 7 -15.83 21.34 4.01
N GLY A 8 -16.98 20.69 4.16
CA GLY A 8 -17.86 20.32 3.05
C GLY A 8 -18.68 21.48 2.51
N PRO A 9 -19.65 21.20 1.59
CA PRO A 9 -20.58 22.22 1.06
C PRO A 9 -21.45 22.88 2.12
N ASP A 10 -21.67 22.21 3.26
CA ASP A 10 -22.45 22.69 4.42
C ASP A 10 -21.71 23.77 5.25
N GLY A 11 -20.43 24.02 4.95
CA GLY A 11 -19.62 25.02 5.66
C GLY A 11 -19.25 24.65 7.10
N VAL A 12 -19.64 23.46 7.60
CA VAL A 12 -19.32 23.02 8.96
C VAL A 12 -17.85 22.67 9.06
N HIS A 13 -17.09 23.54 9.72
CA HIS A 13 -15.64 23.41 9.80
C HIS A 13 -15.23 22.36 10.87
N PRO A 14 -14.30 21.44 10.61
CA PRO A 14 -13.90 20.40 11.54
C PRO A 14 -13.32 20.94 12.86
N ARG A 15 -12.75 22.15 12.87
CA ARG A 15 -12.26 22.80 14.08
C ARG A 15 -13.42 23.12 15.05
N VAL A 16 -14.54 23.62 14.55
CA VAL A 16 -15.72 23.90 15.39
C VAL A 16 -16.22 22.61 16.04
N LEU A 17 -16.36 21.54 15.24
CA LEU A 17 -16.78 20.23 15.78
C LEU A 17 -15.81 19.65 16.80
N LYS A 18 -14.52 19.95 16.69
CA LYS A 18 -13.50 19.48 17.64
C LYS A 18 -13.49 20.30 18.92
N GLU A 19 -13.49 21.63 18.82
CA GLU A 19 -13.45 22.53 19.98
C GLU A 19 -14.75 22.44 20.82
N CYS A 20 -15.92 22.31 20.16
CA CYS A 20 -17.23 22.16 20.81
C CYS A 20 -17.65 20.67 20.92
N SER A 21 -16.71 19.74 21.03
CA SER A 21 -17.03 18.30 20.97
C SER A 21 -17.90 17.82 22.12
N LEU A 22 -17.78 18.40 23.30
CA LEU A 22 -18.59 18.03 24.48
C LEU A 22 -20.07 18.41 24.25
N GLU A 23 -20.32 19.64 23.80
CA GLU A 23 -21.65 20.20 23.60
C GLU A 23 -22.34 19.57 22.36
N LEU A 24 -21.57 19.27 21.31
CA LEU A 24 -22.10 18.74 20.06
C LEU A 24 -22.21 17.21 20.03
N SER A 25 -21.62 16.50 20.98
CA SER A 25 -21.65 15.02 20.98
C SER A 25 -23.05 14.45 21.06
N LEU A 26 -23.86 14.93 21.99
CA LEU A 26 -25.25 14.46 22.17
C LEU A 26 -26.17 14.83 20.99
N PRO A 27 -26.23 16.09 20.52
CA PRO A 27 -27.01 16.45 19.34
C PRO A 27 -26.61 15.64 18.09
N LEU A 28 -25.31 15.46 17.86
CA LEU A 28 -24.83 14.65 16.73
C LEU A 28 -25.23 13.17 16.87
N ALA A 29 -25.11 12.60 18.07
CA ALA A 29 -25.53 11.22 18.34
C ALA A 29 -27.03 11.04 18.04
N MET A 30 -27.88 11.99 18.41
CA MET A 30 -29.32 11.95 18.11
C MET A 30 -29.59 12.02 16.61
N ILE A 31 -28.89 12.89 15.88
CA ILE A 31 -29.00 13.01 14.41
C ILE A 31 -28.54 11.70 13.75
N PHE A 32 -27.42 11.13 14.18
CA PHE A 32 -26.88 9.89 13.64
C PHE A 32 -27.84 8.71 13.91
N GLN A 33 -28.35 8.61 15.13
CA GLN A 33 -29.33 7.57 15.48
C GLN A 33 -30.59 7.69 14.62
N LYS A 34 -31.16 8.90 14.51
CA LYS A 34 -32.33 9.15 13.67
C LYS A 34 -32.07 8.81 12.22
N SER A 35 -30.90 9.21 11.68
CA SER A 35 -30.50 8.90 10.30
C SER A 35 -30.41 7.41 10.02
N ILE A 36 -29.89 6.61 10.97
CA ILE A 36 -29.82 5.13 10.84
C ILE A 36 -31.23 4.52 10.96
N ASP A 37 -32.03 4.98 11.90
CA ASP A 37 -33.37 4.42 12.15
C ASP A 37 -34.30 4.63 10.96
N ASP A 38 -34.25 5.81 10.35
CA ASP A 38 -35.04 6.16 9.17
C ASP A 38 -34.42 5.65 7.86
N GLY A 39 -33.16 5.20 7.87
CA GLY A 39 -32.42 4.87 6.65
C GLY A 39 -32.26 6.07 5.70
N ALA A 40 -32.27 7.30 6.23
CA ALA A 40 -32.28 8.52 5.46
C ALA A 40 -31.17 9.49 5.89
N LEU A 41 -30.59 10.19 4.92
CA LEU A 41 -29.54 11.19 5.17
C LEU A 41 -30.10 12.61 4.96
N PRO A 42 -29.60 13.59 5.73
CA PRO A 42 -29.80 15.00 5.40
C PRO A 42 -29.32 15.31 3.97
N SER A 43 -30.05 16.14 3.25
CA SER A 43 -29.74 16.48 1.84
C SER A 43 -28.34 17.05 1.66
N GLU A 44 -27.85 17.81 2.65
CA GLU A 44 -26.50 18.40 2.63
C GLU A 44 -25.39 17.35 2.66
N TRP A 45 -25.64 16.18 3.27
CA TRP A 45 -24.65 15.09 3.31
C TRP A 45 -24.52 14.36 1.97
N LYS A 46 -25.47 14.53 1.07
CA LYS A 46 -25.45 13.98 -0.29
C LYS A 46 -24.73 14.89 -1.29
N ARG A 47 -24.29 16.08 -0.86
CA ARG A 47 -23.58 17.05 -1.70
C ARG A 47 -22.08 16.99 -1.50
N SER A 48 -21.32 17.25 -2.56
CA SER A 48 -19.85 17.33 -2.47
C SER A 48 -19.28 18.43 -3.36
N ASN A 49 -18.25 19.11 -2.85
CA ASN A 49 -17.40 19.99 -3.65
C ASN A 49 -16.19 19.20 -4.15
N ILE A 50 -15.94 19.19 -5.46
CA ILE A 50 -14.77 18.56 -6.06
C ILE A 50 -13.65 19.56 -6.14
N THR A 51 -12.51 19.24 -5.54
CA THR A 51 -11.24 19.94 -5.76
C THR A 51 -10.40 19.13 -6.76
N PRO A 52 -10.11 19.67 -7.96
CA PRO A 52 -9.32 18.99 -8.97
C PRO A 52 -7.83 19.03 -8.59
N ILE A 53 -7.23 17.87 -8.31
CA ILE A 53 -5.79 17.76 -8.02
C ILE A 53 -5.06 17.26 -9.26
N PHE A 54 -4.08 18.06 -9.76
CA PHE A 54 -3.28 17.68 -10.91
C PHE A 54 -2.49 16.38 -10.68
N LYS A 55 -2.62 15.41 -11.58
CA LYS A 55 -1.96 14.10 -11.51
C LYS A 55 -0.72 14.04 -12.40
N LYS A 56 -0.89 14.30 -13.71
CA LYS A 56 0.17 14.22 -14.73
C LYS A 56 -0.30 14.74 -16.08
N GLY A 57 0.61 14.96 -17.01
CA GLY A 57 0.29 15.34 -18.39
C GLY A 57 0.14 16.87 -18.58
N LYS A 58 -0.65 17.29 -19.56
CA LYS A 58 -0.91 18.71 -19.83
C LYS A 58 -1.96 19.26 -18.85
N ARG A 59 -1.70 20.42 -18.27
CA ARG A 59 -2.58 21.06 -17.25
C ARG A 59 -3.91 21.55 -17.79
N ASN A 60 -4.03 21.79 -19.08
CA ASN A 60 -5.28 22.22 -19.74
C ASN A 60 -6.25 21.07 -20.07
N ILE A 61 -5.91 19.82 -19.70
CA ILE A 61 -6.74 18.65 -19.95
C ILE A 61 -7.37 18.19 -18.63
N ALA A 62 -8.69 18.28 -18.52
CA ALA A 62 -9.44 17.95 -17.29
C ALA A 62 -9.23 16.50 -16.81
N SER A 63 -9.07 15.53 -17.73
CA SER A 63 -8.82 14.12 -17.39
C SER A 63 -7.46 13.86 -16.73
N ASN A 64 -6.56 14.85 -16.71
CA ASN A 64 -5.27 14.78 -16.02
C ASN A 64 -5.36 15.17 -14.54
N TYR A 65 -6.57 15.44 -14.04
CA TYR A 65 -6.83 15.77 -12.63
C TYR A 65 -7.58 14.65 -11.91
N ARG A 66 -7.29 14.47 -10.63
CA ARG A 66 -8.08 13.64 -9.72
C ARG A 66 -9.17 14.47 -9.08
N PRO A 67 -10.45 14.05 -9.13
CA PRO A 67 -11.51 14.71 -8.41
C PRO A 67 -11.50 14.29 -6.94
N ILE A 68 -11.08 15.15 -6.03
CA ILE A 68 -11.18 14.90 -4.59
C ILE A 68 -12.45 15.55 -4.06
N ASN A 69 -13.33 14.74 -3.49
CA ASN A 69 -14.59 15.21 -2.93
C ASN A 69 -14.41 15.74 -1.51
N LEU A 70 -14.79 16.96 -1.29
CA LEU A 70 -15.02 17.55 0.03
C LEU A 70 -16.50 17.36 0.37
N ILE A 71 -16.79 16.44 1.27
CA ILE A 71 -18.13 16.13 1.77
C ILE A 71 -18.31 16.67 3.19
N SER A 72 -19.55 16.76 3.65
CA SER A 72 -19.92 17.15 5.01
C SER A 72 -19.06 16.48 6.08
N VAL A 73 -18.51 17.24 7.03
CA VAL A 73 -17.70 16.70 8.11
C VAL A 73 -18.53 15.88 9.11
N PRO A 74 -19.73 16.29 9.52
CA PRO A 74 -20.65 15.43 10.26
C PRO A 74 -20.92 14.09 9.57
N CYS A 75 -21.13 14.10 8.25
CA CYS A 75 -21.29 12.86 7.48
C CYS A 75 -20.05 11.96 7.58
N LYS A 76 -18.83 12.51 7.49
CA LYS A 76 -17.58 11.72 7.67
C LYS A 76 -17.48 11.08 9.04
N ILE A 77 -17.95 11.74 10.10
CA ILE A 77 -18.00 11.15 11.45
C ILE A 77 -18.93 9.94 11.45
N MET A 78 -20.13 10.09 10.90
CA MET A 78 -21.09 8.99 10.77
C MET A 78 -20.53 7.84 9.93
N GLU A 79 -19.93 8.16 8.77
CA GLU A 79 -19.23 7.17 7.92
C GLU A 79 -18.13 6.42 8.68
N SER A 80 -17.40 7.11 9.60
CA SER A 80 -16.35 6.48 10.40
C SER A 80 -16.93 5.43 11.36
N ILE A 81 -18.03 5.75 12.02
CA ILE A 81 -18.73 4.82 12.92
C ILE A 81 -19.21 3.59 12.15
N LEU A 82 -19.85 3.80 10.99
CA LEU A 82 -20.31 2.70 10.13
C LEU A 82 -19.13 1.87 9.60
N LYS A 83 -18.07 2.53 9.12
CA LYS A 83 -16.87 1.85 8.64
C LYS A 83 -16.28 0.93 9.70
N ASP A 84 -16.14 1.40 10.95
CA ASP A 84 -15.54 0.61 12.02
C ASP A 84 -16.38 -0.64 12.35
N ASN A 85 -17.72 -0.52 12.35
CA ASN A 85 -18.63 -1.65 12.52
C ASN A 85 -18.58 -2.63 11.34
N ILE A 86 -18.61 -2.12 10.10
CA ILE A 86 -18.49 -2.95 8.88
C ILE A 86 -17.15 -3.69 8.89
N MET A 87 -16.05 -3.01 9.19
CA MET A 87 -14.72 -3.64 9.24
C MET A 87 -14.62 -4.72 10.30
N THR A 88 -15.22 -4.51 11.47
CA THR A 88 -15.29 -5.53 12.53
C THR A 88 -16.06 -6.77 12.03
N HIS A 89 -17.21 -6.57 11.39
CA HIS A 89 -18.01 -7.64 10.79
C HIS A 89 -17.22 -8.43 9.74
N LEU A 90 -16.60 -7.73 8.79
CA LEU A 90 -15.80 -8.34 7.71
C LEU A 90 -14.63 -9.16 8.25
N GLN A 91 -13.95 -8.68 9.30
CA GLN A 91 -12.79 -9.35 9.90
C GLN A 91 -13.21 -10.56 10.74
N SER A 92 -14.22 -10.41 11.61
CA SER A 92 -14.70 -11.49 12.48
C SER A 92 -15.22 -12.68 11.67
N ASN A 93 -15.81 -12.42 10.52
CA ASN A 93 -16.35 -13.46 9.64
C ASN A 93 -15.39 -13.84 8.49
N LYS A 94 -14.17 -13.29 8.45
CA LYS A 94 -13.13 -13.57 7.42
C LYS A 94 -13.65 -13.40 5.98
N LEU A 95 -14.47 -12.39 5.72
CA LEU A 95 -15.19 -12.20 4.46
C LEU A 95 -14.33 -11.57 3.35
N ILE A 96 -13.18 -11.01 3.67
CA ILE A 96 -12.28 -10.41 2.68
C ILE A 96 -11.14 -11.39 2.35
N THR A 97 -10.92 -11.62 1.07
CA THR A 97 -9.90 -12.53 0.55
C THR A 97 -8.49 -12.11 0.98
N ARG A 98 -7.58 -13.10 1.07
CA ARG A 98 -6.19 -12.85 1.49
C ARG A 98 -5.41 -12.01 0.48
N SER A 99 -5.79 -12.06 -0.78
CA SER A 99 -5.16 -11.33 -1.90
C SER A 99 -5.31 -9.81 -1.84
N GLN A 100 -6.33 -9.28 -1.10
CA GLN A 100 -6.56 -7.83 -0.99
C GLN A 100 -5.70 -7.21 0.09
N HIS A 101 -4.73 -6.37 -0.29
CA HIS A 101 -3.85 -5.66 0.64
C HIS A 101 -4.25 -4.20 0.89
N GLY A 102 -5.02 -3.59 -0.02
CA GLY A 102 -5.47 -2.21 0.11
C GLY A 102 -6.57 -2.05 1.16
N PHE A 103 -6.47 -0.98 1.96
CA PHE A 103 -7.46 -0.57 2.96
C PHE A 103 -7.78 -1.60 4.05
N MET A 104 -6.95 -2.61 4.22
CA MET A 104 -7.14 -3.66 5.21
C MET A 104 -6.11 -3.55 6.35
N PRO A 105 -6.50 -3.82 7.61
CA PRO A 105 -5.55 -3.85 8.72
C PRO A 105 -4.53 -4.98 8.56
N ARG A 106 -3.33 -4.77 9.10
CA ARG A 106 -2.17 -5.69 9.01
C ARG A 106 -1.68 -5.94 7.59
N ARG A 107 -2.12 -5.13 6.60
CA ARG A 107 -1.75 -5.20 5.18
C ARG A 107 -1.19 -3.86 4.71
N SER A 108 -0.33 -3.88 3.70
CA SER A 108 0.34 -2.68 3.20
C SER A 108 0.86 -2.90 1.78
N CYS A 109 1.38 -1.84 1.15
CA CYS A 109 2.13 -1.96 -0.10
C CYS A 109 3.29 -2.96 0.04
N THR A 110 3.98 -2.96 1.19
CA THR A 110 5.09 -3.88 1.46
C THR A 110 4.63 -5.33 1.47
N THR A 111 3.53 -5.66 2.16
CA THR A 111 3.03 -7.04 2.21
C THR A 111 2.58 -7.54 0.84
N ASN A 112 1.96 -6.69 0.02
CA ASN A 112 1.59 -7.01 -1.35
C ASN A 112 2.83 -7.29 -2.23
N LEU A 113 3.85 -6.43 -2.13
CA LEU A 113 5.10 -6.60 -2.88
C LEU A 113 5.86 -7.86 -2.45
N LEU A 114 5.97 -8.12 -1.15
CA LEU A 114 6.70 -9.27 -0.63
C LEU A 114 6.05 -10.60 -1.03
N GLU A 115 4.72 -10.68 -1.05
CA GLU A 115 3.99 -11.89 -1.39
C GLU A 115 4.36 -12.41 -2.79
N TYR A 116 4.22 -11.57 -3.82
CA TYR A 116 4.53 -12.03 -5.17
C TYR A 116 6.03 -12.12 -5.47
N LEU A 117 6.86 -11.19 -4.93
CA LEU A 117 8.31 -11.27 -5.12
C LEU A 117 8.93 -12.50 -4.45
N ASN A 118 8.34 -13.00 -3.37
CA ASN A 118 8.72 -14.27 -2.79
C ASN A 118 8.55 -15.42 -3.79
N GLN A 119 7.40 -15.47 -4.48
CA GLN A 119 7.15 -16.49 -5.50
C GLN A 119 8.06 -16.33 -6.72
N VAL A 120 8.23 -15.10 -7.22
CA VAL A 120 9.15 -14.80 -8.33
C VAL A 120 10.57 -15.28 -8.01
N THR A 121 11.10 -14.88 -6.86
CA THR A 121 12.50 -15.21 -6.50
C THR A 121 12.70 -16.71 -6.24
N LYS A 122 11.70 -17.40 -5.66
CA LYS A 122 11.73 -18.86 -5.48
C LYS A 122 11.71 -19.59 -6.83
N ALA A 123 10.83 -19.21 -7.76
CA ALA A 123 10.76 -19.81 -9.09
C ALA A 123 12.08 -19.65 -9.86
N LEU A 124 12.66 -18.46 -9.85
CA LEU A 124 13.96 -18.21 -10.49
C LEU A 124 15.09 -19.02 -9.88
N ASP A 125 15.10 -19.16 -8.54
CA ASP A 125 16.11 -19.96 -7.85
C ASP A 125 16.02 -21.44 -8.19
N GLN A 126 14.81 -21.95 -8.44
CA GLN A 126 14.53 -23.31 -8.92
C GLN A 126 14.82 -23.50 -10.42
N GLY A 127 15.21 -22.45 -11.15
CA GLY A 127 15.50 -22.51 -12.59
C GLY A 127 14.30 -22.33 -13.49
N HIS A 128 13.13 -21.94 -12.92
CA HIS A 128 11.91 -21.66 -13.67
C HIS A 128 11.79 -20.19 -14.02
N SER A 129 10.97 -19.89 -14.99
CA SER A 129 10.55 -18.52 -15.33
C SER A 129 9.29 -18.13 -14.53
N TYR A 130 8.96 -16.84 -14.52
CA TYR A 130 7.76 -16.34 -13.87
C TYR A 130 7.18 -15.16 -14.63
N ASP A 131 5.88 -15.17 -14.90
CA ASP A 131 5.19 -14.07 -15.56
C ASP A 131 4.28 -13.35 -14.57
N VAL A 132 4.31 -12.01 -14.61
CA VAL A 132 3.43 -11.15 -13.83
C VAL A 132 2.70 -10.19 -14.77
N ILE A 133 1.38 -10.27 -14.81
CA ILE A 133 0.52 -9.33 -15.51
C ILE A 133 0.00 -8.29 -14.53
N MET A 134 0.33 -7.03 -14.74
CA MET A 134 -0.16 -5.89 -13.95
C MET A 134 -1.34 -5.27 -14.67
N LEU A 135 -2.45 -5.10 -13.98
CA LEU A 135 -3.74 -4.69 -14.51
C LEU A 135 -4.04 -3.24 -14.12
N ASP A 136 -4.51 -2.44 -15.07
CA ASP A 136 -4.97 -1.05 -14.87
C ASP A 136 -6.45 -0.97 -15.25
N TYR A 137 -7.29 -0.58 -14.31
CA TYR A 137 -8.71 -0.34 -14.54
C TYR A 137 -8.97 1.11 -14.93
N GLN A 138 -9.94 1.32 -15.80
CA GLN A 138 -10.36 2.67 -16.21
C GLN A 138 -11.14 3.33 -15.10
N ARG A 139 -10.57 4.35 -14.43
CA ARG A 139 -11.24 5.14 -13.39
C ARG A 139 -11.99 4.26 -12.36
N ALA A 140 -11.34 3.26 -11.82
CA ALA A 140 -11.96 2.22 -11.01
C ALA A 140 -12.97 2.74 -9.96
N PHE A 141 -12.57 3.75 -9.17
CA PHE A 141 -13.43 4.33 -8.14
C PHE A 141 -14.63 5.11 -8.71
N ASP A 142 -14.49 5.75 -9.88
CA ASP A 142 -15.52 6.61 -10.46
C ASP A 142 -16.59 5.81 -11.21
N LEU A 143 -16.25 4.60 -11.65
CA LEU A 143 -17.12 3.77 -12.51
C LEU A 143 -17.85 2.65 -11.76
N VAL A 144 -17.67 2.49 -10.45
CA VAL A 144 -18.38 1.48 -9.66
C VAL A 144 -19.89 1.67 -9.77
N PRO A 145 -20.65 0.73 -10.38
CA PRO A 145 -22.10 0.86 -10.46
C PRO A 145 -22.74 0.58 -9.09
N PHE A 146 -23.55 1.50 -8.59
CA PHE A 146 -24.20 1.40 -7.28
C PHE A 146 -25.00 0.09 -7.11
N ARG A 147 -25.67 -0.36 -8.18
CA ARG A 147 -26.45 -1.60 -8.16
C ARG A 147 -25.60 -2.82 -7.77
N TYR A 148 -24.43 -2.97 -8.42
CA TYR A 148 -23.54 -4.10 -8.12
C TYR A 148 -22.90 -3.97 -6.75
N MET A 149 -22.48 -2.76 -6.36
CA MET A 149 -21.92 -2.51 -5.03
C MET A 149 -22.93 -2.88 -3.94
N LEU A 150 -24.18 -2.46 -4.05
CA LEU A 150 -25.23 -2.78 -3.08
C LEU A 150 -25.55 -4.27 -3.02
N SER A 151 -25.58 -4.96 -4.16
CA SER A 151 -25.76 -6.43 -4.19
C SER A 151 -24.62 -7.14 -3.47
N LYS A 152 -23.37 -6.68 -3.64
CA LYS A 152 -22.21 -7.26 -2.95
C LYS A 152 -22.17 -6.95 -1.45
N LEU A 153 -22.74 -5.83 -1.01
CA LEU A 153 -22.91 -5.57 0.42
C LEU A 153 -23.82 -6.63 1.07
N SER A 154 -24.98 -6.89 0.47
CA SER A 154 -25.89 -7.95 0.97
C SER A 154 -25.23 -9.33 0.97
N SER A 155 -24.47 -9.68 -0.08
CA SER A 155 -23.75 -10.97 -0.12
C SER A 155 -22.67 -11.12 0.95
N HIS A 156 -22.21 -10.00 1.54
CA HIS A 156 -21.28 -9.99 2.68
C HIS A 156 -22.02 -9.87 4.04
N GLY A 157 -23.36 -10.05 4.07
CA GLY A 157 -24.15 -10.00 5.30
C GLY A 157 -24.33 -8.59 5.87
N ILE A 158 -24.19 -7.56 5.04
CA ILE A 158 -24.47 -6.16 5.42
C ILE A 158 -25.87 -5.83 4.96
N ASP A 159 -26.84 -5.99 5.88
CA ASP A 159 -28.27 -5.86 5.63
C ASP A 159 -28.94 -4.86 6.58
N GLY A 160 -30.28 -4.81 6.56
CA GLY A 160 -31.08 -4.01 7.49
C GLY A 160 -30.83 -2.51 7.41
N LYS A 161 -30.73 -1.87 8.57
CA LYS A 161 -30.60 -0.41 8.70
C LYS A 161 -29.30 0.13 8.07
N VAL A 162 -28.20 -0.58 8.22
CA VAL A 162 -26.88 -0.17 7.66
C VAL A 162 -26.94 -0.22 6.13
N TYR A 163 -27.49 -1.28 5.56
CA TYR A 163 -27.70 -1.38 4.12
C TYR A 163 -28.62 -0.25 3.61
N GLY A 164 -29.76 -0.02 4.28
CA GLY A 164 -30.71 1.05 3.95
C GLY A 164 -30.05 2.41 3.95
N TRP A 165 -29.23 2.69 4.96
CA TRP A 165 -28.46 3.92 5.06
C TRP A 165 -27.44 4.09 3.90
N ILE A 166 -26.65 3.05 3.60
CA ILE A 166 -25.67 3.08 2.49
C ILE A 166 -26.41 3.23 1.15
N LYS A 167 -27.52 2.57 0.94
CA LYS A 167 -28.36 2.73 -0.25
C LYS A 167 -28.80 4.18 -0.40
N ASN A 168 -29.32 4.80 0.65
CA ASN A 168 -29.71 6.21 0.64
C ASN A 168 -28.52 7.15 0.45
N TRP A 169 -27.35 6.81 1.04
CA TRP A 169 -26.09 7.54 0.86
C TRP A 169 -25.63 7.56 -0.60
N THR A 170 -25.89 6.52 -1.39
CA THR A 170 -25.56 6.48 -2.82
C THR A 170 -26.58 7.14 -3.73
N THR A 171 -27.79 7.38 -3.24
CA THR A 171 -28.93 7.88 -4.03
C THR A 171 -28.99 9.41 -4.01
N ASP A 172 -29.37 10.04 -5.13
CA ASP A 172 -29.59 11.49 -5.28
C ASP A 172 -28.38 12.36 -4.88
N ARG A 173 -27.18 11.83 -5.06
CA ARG A 173 -25.96 12.57 -4.78
C ARG A 173 -25.71 13.62 -5.84
N LYS A 174 -25.21 14.78 -5.41
CA LYS A 174 -24.84 15.89 -6.29
C LYS A 174 -23.40 16.34 -6.02
N GLN A 175 -22.74 16.74 -7.08
CA GLN A 175 -21.37 17.25 -6.99
C GLN A 175 -21.19 18.51 -7.86
N ARG A 176 -20.28 19.38 -7.45
CA ARG A 176 -19.84 20.53 -8.25
C ARG A 176 -18.34 20.71 -8.12
N CYS A 177 -17.71 21.23 -9.17
CA CYS A 177 -16.28 21.56 -9.13
C CYS A 177 -16.10 22.94 -8.47
N VAL A 178 -15.09 23.07 -7.62
CA VAL A 178 -14.68 24.33 -6.99
C VAL A 178 -13.22 24.60 -7.33
N LEU A 179 -12.95 25.75 -7.93
CA LEU A 179 -11.61 26.17 -8.33
C LEU A 179 -11.46 27.68 -8.10
N ASN A 180 -10.46 28.07 -7.31
CA ASN A 180 -10.15 29.47 -6.99
C ASN A 180 -11.37 30.28 -6.46
N GLY A 181 -12.25 29.67 -5.70
CA GLY A 181 -13.46 30.30 -5.16
C GLY A 181 -14.68 30.21 -6.05
N GLU A 182 -14.52 29.92 -7.33
CA GLU A 182 -15.60 29.76 -8.29
C GLU A 182 -16.19 28.36 -8.28
N HIS A 183 -17.48 28.24 -8.62
CA HIS A 183 -18.25 26.99 -8.56
C HIS A 183 -18.89 26.70 -9.93
N SER A 184 -18.79 25.43 -10.34
CA SER A 184 -19.64 24.92 -11.43
C SER A 184 -21.09 24.73 -10.96
N GLY A 185 -22.02 24.52 -11.89
CA GLY A 185 -23.36 24.02 -11.56
C GLY A 185 -23.31 22.63 -10.93
N TRP A 186 -24.34 22.29 -10.14
CA TRP A 186 -24.53 20.96 -9.56
C TRP A 186 -24.82 19.94 -10.66
N LYS A 187 -24.18 18.76 -10.54
CA LYS A 187 -24.38 17.58 -11.40
C LYS A 187 -24.71 16.38 -10.54
N ASP A 188 -25.60 15.53 -11.06
CA ASP A 188 -25.94 14.27 -10.41
C ASP A 188 -24.80 13.25 -10.52
N VAL A 189 -24.67 12.39 -9.52
CA VAL A 189 -23.67 11.32 -9.45
C VAL A 189 -24.40 9.99 -9.63
N THR A 190 -24.20 9.33 -10.77
CA THR A 190 -24.88 8.10 -11.17
C THR A 190 -24.08 6.82 -10.89
N SER A 191 -22.77 6.97 -10.71
CA SER A 191 -21.83 5.91 -10.35
C SER A 191 -20.68 6.52 -9.57
N SER A 192 -20.06 5.84 -8.69
CA SER A 192 -18.78 6.15 -8.03
C SER A 192 -18.72 5.58 -6.63
N VAL A 193 -17.52 5.25 -6.20
CA VAL A 193 -17.18 5.25 -4.77
C VAL A 193 -16.57 6.62 -4.48
N VAL A 194 -17.25 7.45 -3.70
CA VAL A 194 -16.90 8.87 -3.50
C VAL A 194 -15.45 9.03 -3.03
N GLN A 195 -14.57 9.49 -3.92
CA GLN A 195 -13.16 9.74 -3.60
C GLN A 195 -13.03 10.86 -2.55
N GLY A 196 -12.60 10.52 -1.33
CA GLY A 196 -12.53 11.45 -0.20
C GLY A 196 -13.57 11.19 0.89
N SER A 197 -14.47 10.21 0.71
CA SER A 197 -15.32 9.67 1.78
C SER A 197 -14.54 8.68 2.66
N VAL A 198 -15.07 8.40 3.83
CA VAL A 198 -14.50 7.42 4.77
C VAL A 198 -14.97 6.01 4.44
N LEU A 199 -16.21 5.84 3.97
CA LEU A 199 -16.76 4.54 3.57
C LEU A 199 -16.24 4.06 2.21
N GLY A 200 -15.91 4.97 1.30
CA GLY A 200 -15.52 4.64 -0.07
C GLY A 200 -14.50 3.50 -0.18
N PRO A 201 -13.37 3.58 0.49
CA PRO A 201 -12.35 2.53 0.44
C PRO A 201 -12.86 1.14 0.85
N VAL A 202 -13.69 1.04 1.89
CA VAL A 202 -14.26 -0.23 2.36
C VAL A 202 -15.29 -0.78 1.37
N LEU A 203 -16.16 0.09 0.85
CA LEU A 203 -17.15 -0.28 -0.17
C LEU A 203 -16.47 -0.79 -1.44
N PHE A 204 -15.35 -0.15 -1.85
CA PHE A 204 -14.57 -0.63 -2.99
C PHE A 204 -13.91 -1.97 -2.71
N THR A 205 -13.37 -2.17 -1.48
CA THR A 205 -12.79 -3.46 -1.08
C THR A 205 -13.81 -4.59 -1.15
N ILE A 206 -15.06 -4.38 -0.67
CA ILE A 206 -16.16 -5.33 -0.79
C ILE A 206 -16.52 -5.56 -2.26
N PHE A 207 -16.56 -4.50 -3.06
CA PHE A 207 -16.93 -4.58 -4.48
C PHE A 207 -15.97 -5.45 -5.29
N ILE A 208 -14.64 -5.34 -5.07
CA ILE A 208 -13.63 -6.10 -5.82
C ILE A 208 -13.30 -7.46 -5.20
N ASN A 209 -13.91 -7.79 -4.06
CA ASN A 209 -13.52 -8.96 -3.27
C ASN A 209 -13.74 -10.29 -3.99
N ASP A 210 -14.82 -10.43 -4.73
CA ASP A 210 -15.20 -11.66 -5.43
C ASP A 210 -14.45 -11.91 -6.74
N LEU A 211 -13.57 -11.01 -7.16
CA LEU A 211 -12.72 -11.18 -8.33
C LEU A 211 -11.93 -12.50 -8.27
N ASP A 212 -11.44 -12.87 -7.10
CA ASP A 212 -10.67 -14.10 -6.90
C ASP A 212 -11.53 -15.36 -7.13
N LEU A 213 -12.83 -15.28 -6.83
CA LEU A 213 -13.76 -16.40 -6.92
C LEU A 213 -14.17 -16.72 -8.37
N GLU A 214 -14.01 -15.77 -9.28
CA GLU A 214 -14.33 -15.96 -10.70
C GLU A 214 -13.17 -16.64 -11.47
N ILE A 215 -11.98 -16.70 -10.88
CA ILE A 215 -10.82 -17.35 -11.48
C ILE A 215 -10.79 -18.83 -11.07
N ASP A 216 -10.76 -19.72 -12.07
CA ASP A 216 -10.70 -21.15 -11.81
C ASP A 216 -9.43 -21.51 -11.01
N PRO A 217 -9.58 -22.12 -9.82
CA PRO A 217 -8.44 -22.56 -9.00
C PRO A 217 -7.48 -23.51 -9.72
N ALA A 218 -7.95 -24.25 -10.72
CA ALA A 218 -7.12 -25.17 -11.53
C ALA A 218 -6.04 -24.43 -12.32
N HIS A 219 -6.18 -23.13 -12.56
CA HIS A 219 -5.13 -22.33 -13.20
C HIS A 219 -3.92 -22.16 -12.30
N ASN A 220 -4.09 -22.27 -10.98
CA ASN A 220 -3.03 -22.13 -9.98
C ASN A 220 -2.18 -20.88 -10.21
N VAL A 221 -2.82 -19.72 -10.19
CA VAL A 221 -2.20 -18.40 -10.36
C VAL A 221 -2.19 -17.64 -9.04
N LEU A 222 -1.17 -16.84 -8.84
CA LEU A 222 -1.19 -15.83 -7.79
C LEU A 222 -2.09 -14.67 -8.20
N ILE A 223 -2.98 -14.27 -7.31
CA ILE A 223 -3.75 -13.04 -7.40
C ILE A 223 -3.31 -12.14 -6.25
N SER A 224 -2.97 -10.91 -6.54
CA SER A 224 -2.62 -9.93 -5.50
C SER A 224 -3.23 -8.58 -5.86
N LYS A 225 -3.95 -7.98 -4.89
CA LYS A 225 -4.72 -6.74 -5.06
C LYS A 225 -4.29 -5.68 -4.05
N PHE A 226 -4.19 -4.44 -4.48
CA PHE A 226 -4.11 -3.28 -3.61
C PHE A 226 -5.12 -2.23 -4.08
N ALA A 227 -6.32 -2.29 -3.56
CA ALA A 227 -7.50 -1.60 -4.10
C ALA A 227 -7.73 -2.02 -5.58
N ASP A 228 -7.64 -1.07 -6.50
CA ASP A 228 -7.76 -1.29 -7.94
C ASP A 228 -6.47 -1.81 -8.61
N ASP A 229 -5.30 -1.56 -8.02
CA ASP A 229 -4.06 -2.13 -8.53
C ASP A 229 -4.07 -3.65 -8.31
N SER A 230 -4.26 -4.41 -9.38
CA SER A 230 -4.37 -5.87 -9.35
C SER A 230 -3.28 -6.50 -10.22
N LYS A 231 -2.82 -7.69 -9.82
CA LYS A 231 -1.84 -8.45 -10.59
C LYS A 231 -2.14 -9.94 -10.57
N LEU A 232 -1.84 -10.59 -11.69
CA LEU A 232 -1.83 -12.05 -11.84
C LEU A 232 -0.39 -12.51 -12.02
N GLY A 233 0.00 -13.57 -11.32
CA GLY A 233 1.34 -14.13 -11.45
C GLY A 233 1.31 -15.65 -11.56
N LYS A 234 2.27 -16.20 -12.32
CA LYS A 234 2.41 -17.65 -12.47
C LYS A 234 3.86 -18.05 -12.72
N CYS A 235 4.29 -19.12 -12.05
CA CYS A 235 5.51 -19.84 -12.41
C CYS A 235 5.32 -20.53 -13.77
N ILE A 236 6.26 -20.30 -14.69
CA ILE A 236 6.24 -20.82 -16.07
C ILE A 236 7.31 -21.90 -16.18
N THR A 237 6.86 -23.14 -16.22
CA THR A 237 7.72 -24.32 -16.43
C THR A 237 7.61 -24.85 -17.87
N ASN A 238 6.49 -24.59 -18.54
CA ASN A 238 6.19 -24.99 -19.91
C ASN A 238 5.10 -24.08 -20.50
N GLU A 239 4.82 -24.24 -21.78
CA GLU A 239 3.84 -23.41 -22.50
C GLU A 239 2.41 -23.54 -21.96
N LYS A 240 2.04 -24.72 -21.42
CA LYS A 240 0.70 -24.91 -20.80
C LYS A 240 0.48 -23.97 -19.60
N ASP A 241 1.55 -23.59 -18.91
CA ASP A 241 1.45 -22.61 -17.81
C ASP A 241 1.12 -21.21 -18.33
N CYS A 242 1.64 -20.82 -19.50
CA CYS A 242 1.28 -19.58 -20.15
C CYS A 242 -0.21 -19.57 -20.53
N HIS A 243 -0.72 -20.67 -21.09
CA HIS A 243 -2.14 -20.81 -21.41
C HIS A 243 -3.02 -20.73 -20.14
N LYS A 244 -2.62 -21.36 -19.03
CA LYS A 244 -3.34 -21.24 -17.76
C LYS A 244 -3.39 -19.79 -17.26
N LEU A 245 -2.29 -19.04 -17.38
CA LEU A 245 -2.28 -17.62 -17.00
C LEU A 245 -3.17 -16.79 -17.93
N GLN A 246 -3.19 -17.09 -19.25
CA GLN A 246 -4.13 -16.46 -20.19
C GLN A 246 -5.59 -16.78 -19.85
N HIS A 247 -5.90 -18.03 -19.48
CA HIS A 247 -7.27 -18.40 -19.06
C HIS A 247 -7.68 -17.67 -17.80
N ALA A 248 -6.83 -17.58 -16.80
CA ALA A 248 -7.09 -16.80 -15.58
C ALA A 248 -7.32 -15.30 -15.89
N LEU A 249 -6.57 -14.76 -16.85
CA LEU A 249 -6.78 -13.38 -17.33
C LEU A 249 -8.15 -13.24 -18.01
N ASN A 250 -8.57 -14.23 -18.82
CA ASN A 250 -9.88 -14.21 -19.47
C ASN A 250 -11.04 -14.28 -18.46
N ASP A 251 -10.87 -15.06 -17.37
CA ASP A 251 -11.82 -15.11 -16.27
C ASP A 251 -11.99 -13.73 -15.62
N LEU A 252 -10.88 -13.06 -15.35
CA LEU A 252 -10.87 -11.72 -14.80
C LEU A 252 -11.51 -10.70 -15.76
N VAL A 253 -11.26 -10.81 -17.07
CA VAL A 253 -11.90 -9.96 -18.09
C VAL A 253 -13.41 -10.16 -18.07
N ARG A 254 -13.90 -11.41 -18.00
CA ARG A 254 -15.35 -11.69 -17.88
C ARG A 254 -15.96 -11.06 -16.64
N TRP A 255 -15.26 -11.17 -15.47
CA TRP A 255 -15.68 -10.49 -14.25
C TRP A 255 -15.77 -8.97 -14.44
N SER A 256 -14.74 -8.39 -15.08
CA SER A 256 -14.66 -6.96 -15.33
C SER A 256 -15.84 -6.45 -16.18
N HIS A 257 -16.22 -7.19 -17.20
CA HIS A 257 -17.39 -6.89 -18.05
C HIS A 257 -18.70 -7.02 -17.25
N LYS A 258 -18.88 -8.12 -16.50
CA LYS A 258 -20.04 -8.40 -15.65
C LYS A 258 -20.25 -7.29 -14.62
N CYS A 259 -19.18 -6.83 -13.99
CA CYS A 259 -19.25 -5.79 -12.94
C CYS A 259 -19.21 -4.36 -13.46
N GLY A 260 -19.04 -4.15 -14.78
CA GLY A 260 -18.94 -2.83 -15.39
C GLY A 260 -17.64 -2.08 -15.08
N MET A 261 -16.61 -2.77 -14.61
CA MET A 261 -15.31 -2.22 -14.26
C MET A 261 -14.27 -2.53 -15.35
N LYS A 262 -14.25 -1.70 -16.40
CA LYS A 262 -13.45 -1.96 -17.61
C LYS A 262 -11.94 -1.85 -17.36
N LEU A 263 -11.20 -2.81 -17.89
CA LEU A 263 -9.74 -2.76 -17.98
C LEU A 263 -9.29 -1.75 -19.04
N HIS A 264 -8.05 -1.30 -18.93
CA HIS A 264 -7.40 -0.45 -19.92
C HIS A 264 -6.24 -1.24 -20.58
N PRO A 265 -6.47 -2.04 -21.65
CA PRO A 265 -5.48 -2.97 -22.18
C PRO A 265 -4.12 -2.32 -22.48
N ASN A 266 -4.12 -1.10 -23.06
CA ASN A 266 -2.89 -0.38 -23.40
C ASN A 266 -2.08 0.14 -22.18
N LYS A 267 -2.60 0.00 -20.95
CA LYS A 267 -1.87 0.32 -19.71
C LYS A 267 -1.54 -0.91 -18.89
N CYS A 268 -2.21 -2.03 -19.19
CA CYS A 268 -1.82 -3.31 -18.63
C CYS A 268 -0.47 -3.71 -19.22
N ILE A 269 0.40 -4.26 -18.38
CA ILE A 269 1.74 -4.68 -18.81
C ILE A 269 2.05 -6.06 -18.28
N VAL A 270 2.91 -6.79 -18.97
CA VAL A 270 3.47 -8.05 -18.50
C VAL A 270 4.97 -7.89 -18.25
N LEU A 271 5.45 -8.42 -17.13
CA LEU A 271 6.86 -8.61 -16.81
C LEU A 271 7.18 -10.10 -16.95
N HIS A 272 8.14 -10.43 -17.81
CA HIS A 272 8.67 -11.78 -17.98
C HIS A 272 9.97 -11.92 -17.20
N PHE A 273 9.97 -12.72 -16.14
CA PHE A 273 11.15 -12.99 -15.33
C PHE A 273 11.79 -14.32 -15.74
N GLY A 274 13.12 -14.36 -15.75
CA GLY A 274 13.90 -15.55 -16.06
C GLY A 274 14.50 -15.52 -17.48
N SER A 275 15.74 -16.06 -17.61
CA SER A 275 16.47 -16.05 -18.88
C SER A 275 15.88 -16.96 -19.94
N ASN A 276 15.19 -18.03 -19.52
CA ASN A 276 14.57 -19.01 -20.40
C ASN A 276 13.06 -18.82 -20.51
N ASN A 277 12.56 -17.59 -20.28
CA ASN A 277 11.15 -17.29 -20.39
C ASN A 277 10.72 -17.36 -21.87
N PRO A 278 9.61 -18.05 -22.21
CA PRO A 278 9.11 -18.11 -23.58
C PRO A 278 8.59 -16.77 -24.10
N ASN A 279 8.46 -15.76 -23.23
CA ASN A 279 7.92 -14.43 -23.56
C ASN A 279 6.56 -14.51 -24.27
N TYR A 280 5.66 -15.30 -23.70
CA TYR A 280 4.33 -15.55 -24.26
C TYR A 280 3.53 -14.24 -24.37
N THR A 281 2.81 -14.07 -25.46
CA THR A 281 1.99 -12.88 -25.74
C THR A 281 0.60 -13.03 -25.12
N TYR A 282 0.29 -12.22 -24.12
CA TYR A 282 -1.01 -12.20 -23.45
C TYR A 282 -1.95 -11.16 -24.06
N HIS A 283 -3.27 -11.44 -24.00
CA HIS A 283 -4.29 -10.60 -24.63
C HIS A 283 -5.45 -10.30 -23.67
N ILE A 284 -6.01 -9.10 -23.78
CA ILE A 284 -7.29 -8.68 -23.18
C ILE A 284 -8.22 -8.28 -24.33
N ASP A 285 -9.37 -8.94 -24.46
CA ASP A 285 -10.36 -8.65 -25.53
C ASP A 285 -9.71 -8.51 -26.92
N ASN A 286 -8.86 -9.44 -27.32
CA ASN A 286 -8.08 -9.42 -28.58
C ASN A 286 -7.03 -8.29 -28.68
N VAL A 287 -6.82 -7.48 -27.65
CA VAL A 287 -5.75 -6.48 -27.60
C VAL A 287 -4.54 -7.08 -26.89
N GLN A 288 -3.40 -7.09 -27.57
CA GLN A 288 -2.14 -7.55 -26.99
C GLN A 288 -1.72 -6.67 -25.82
N ILE A 289 -1.34 -7.29 -24.68
CA ILE A 289 -0.71 -6.60 -23.55
C ILE A 289 0.75 -6.30 -23.89
N THR A 290 1.21 -5.11 -23.54
CA THR A 290 2.60 -4.71 -23.76
C THR A 290 3.54 -5.44 -22.79
N ALA A 291 4.53 -6.16 -23.32
CA ALA A 291 5.64 -6.65 -22.54
C ALA A 291 6.58 -5.48 -22.17
N SER A 292 7.06 -5.45 -20.94
CA SER A 292 7.94 -4.39 -20.46
C SER A 292 9.10 -4.99 -19.66
N ASP A 293 10.26 -4.35 -19.74
CA ASP A 293 11.42 -4.72 -18.92
C ASP A 293 11.33 -4.16 -17.50
N GLU A 294 10.50 -3.14 -17.29
CA GLU A 294 10.30 -2.53 -15.99
C GLU A 294 8.85 -2.08 -15.76
N ALA A 295 8.43 -2.08 -14.52
CA ALA A 295 7.12 -1.61 -14.10
C ALA A 295 7.18 -0.90 -12.76
N ARG A 296 6.35 0.12 -12.58
CA ARG A 296 6.14 0.74 -11.28
C ARG A 296 4.98 0.07 -10.57
N ASP A 297 5.29 -0.67 -9.50
CA ASP A 297 4.32 -1.35 -8.67
C ASP A 297 4.30 -0.74 -7.26
N LEU A 298 3.16 -0.21 -6.83
CA LEU A 298 2.93 0.41 -5.51
C LEU A 298 4.07 1.35 -5.06
N GLY A 299 4.59 2.14 -6.01
CA GLY A 299 5.66 3.11 -5.75
C GLY A 299 7.09 2.59 -5.96
N VAL A 300 7.30 1.27 -6.03
CA VAL A 300 8.60 0.63 -6.29
C VAL A 300 8.74 0.35 -7.79
N LEU A 301 9.92 0.59 -8.36
CA LEU A 301 10.24 0.22 -9.73
C LEU A 301 10.82 -1.20 -9.72
N ILE A 302 10.10 -2.12 -10.36
CA ILE A 302 10.47 -3.53 -10.49
C ILE A 302 10.99 -3.74 -11.92
N THR A 303 12.09 -4.47 -12.07
CA THR A 303 12.66 -4.83 -13.38
C THR A 303 12.61 -6.34 -13.58
N ASN A 304 12.46 -6.81 -14.82
CA ASN A 304 12.39 -8.23 -15.16
C ASN A 304 13.68 -8.99 -14.82
N ASN A 305 14.83 -8.31 -14.79
CA ASN A 305 16.11 -8.85 -14.33
C ASN A 305 16.30 -8.71 -12.82
N SER A 306 15.27 -8.24 -12.10
CA SER A 306 15.25 -8.04 -10.65
C SER A 306 16.38 -7.16 -10.09
N SER A 307 16.94 -6.26 -10.90
CA SER A 307 17.94 -5.29 -10.47
C SER A 307 17.29 -4.13 -9.73
N GLN A 308 17.82 -3.76 -8.58
CA GLN A 308 17.35 -2.62 -7.79
C GLN A 308 17.92 -1.27 -8.27
N THR A 309 18.94 -1.28 -9.12
CA THR A 309 19.73 -0.08 -9.52
C THR A 309 18.84 1.01 -10.14
N ALA A 310 17.89 0.66 -11.01
CA ALA A 310 16.96 1.61 -11.61
C ALA A 310 16.08 2.30 -10.57
N HIS A 311 15.56 1.54 -9.61
CA HIS A 311 14.77 2.07 -8.50
C HIS A 311 15.60 3.00 -7.60
N VAL A 312 16.78 2.55 -7.18
CA VAL A 312 17.71 3.33 -6.34
C VAL A 312 18.04 4.68 -6.98
N ASN A 313 18.40 4.69 -8.27
CA ASN A 313 18.68 5.93 -9.00
C ASN A 313 17.46 6.87 -9.06
N ASN A 314 16.27 6.32 -9.26
CA ASN A 314 15.02 7.10 -9.31
C ASN A 314 14.72 7.76 -7.96
N ILE A 315 14.76 7.00 -6.84
CA ILE A 315 14.49 7.56 -5.52
C ILE A 315 15.58 8.53 -5.05
N ALA A 316 16.86 8.25 -5.35
CA ALA A 316 17.96 9.16 -5.08
C ALA A 316 17.76 10.49 -5.80
N LYS A 317 17.39 10.48 -7.10
CA LYS A 317 17.08 11.69 -7.88
C LYS A 317 15.94 12.50 -7.24
N LYS A 318 14.85 11.84 -6.83
CA LYS A 318 13.71 12.49 -6.16
C LYS A 318 14.13 13.12 -4.83
N ALA A 319 14.86 12.39 -3.99
CA ALA A 319 15.32 12.88 -2.70
C ALA A 319 16.30 14.06 -2.88
N HIS A 320 17.19 14.03 -3.88
CA HIS A 320 18.04 15.15 -4.23
C HIS A 320 17.28 16.41 -4.64
N ALA A 321 16.17 16.27 -5.35
CA ALA A 321 15.29 17.39 -5.70
C ALA A 321 14.69 18.04 -4.45
N VAL A 322 14.18 17.23 -3.50
CA VAL A 322 13.67 17.71 -2.21
C VAL A 322 14.76 18.42 -1.41
N ILE A 323 15.97 17.83 -1.28
CA ILE A 323 17.10 18.45 -0.57
C ILE A 323 17.50 19.77 -1.22
N SER A 324 17.46 19.86 -2.54
CA SER A 324 17.75 21.10 -3.27
C SER A 324 16.70 22.18 -3.01
N GLN A 325 15.43 21.79 -2.84
CA GLN A 325 14.36 22.71 -2.43
C GLN A 325 14.56 23.15 -0.97
N MET A 326 14.85 22.24 -0.05
CA MET A 326 15.19 22.57 1.35
C MET A 326 16.35 23.59 1.41
N LYS A 327 17.41 23.37 0.61
CA LYS A 327 18.56 24.32 0.53
C LYS A 327 18.11 25.74 0.11
N ARG A 328 17.15 25.87 -0.80
CA ARG A 328 16.68 27.16 -1.31
C ARG A 328 15.74 27.89 -0.36
N THR A 329 14.90 27.11 0.37
CA THR A 329 13.86 27.67 1.24
C THR A 329 14.32 27.93 2.67
N LEU A 330 15.27 27.16 3.18
CA LEU A 330 15.74 27.28 4.55
C LEU A 330 16.99 28.18 4.60
N THR A 331 16.86 29.33 5.21
CA THR A 331 17.98 30.24 5.52
C THR A 331 18.76 29.78 6.74
N TYR A 332 18.03 29.34 7.78
CA TYR A 332 18.60 28.77 9.00
C TYR A 332 18.55 27.24 8.95
N ARG A 333 19.68 26.59 9.20
CA ARG A 333 19.88 25.15 9.02
C ARG A 333 20.67 24.55 10.19
N ASP A 334 20.16 24.78 11.42
CA ASP A 334 20.68 24.06 12.59
C ASP A 334 20.40 22.54 12.47
N SER A 335 21.11 21.75 13.29
CA SER A 335 21.07 20.29 13.24
C SER A 335 19.69 19.74 13.55
N ILE A 336 18.96 20.30 14.51
CA ILE A 336 17.66 19.79 14.99
C ILE A 336 16.56 20.06 13.94
N VAL A 337 16.43 21.33 13.52
CA VAL A 337 15.39 21.75 12.56
C VAL A 337 15.61 21.08 11.21
N PHE A 338 16.85 21.09 10.71
CA PHE A 338 17.17 20.48 9.42
C PHE A 338 16.94 18.97 9.42
N ALA A 339 17.39 18.27 10.47
CA ALA A 339 17.13 16.82 10.62
C ALA A 339 15.64 16.52 10.72
N GLY A 340 14.85 17.35 11.41
CA GLY A 340 13.37 17.22 11.48
C GLY A 340 12.75 17.29 10.08
N ILE A 341 13.09 18.29 9.30
CA ILE A 341 12.57 18.47 7.93
C ILE A 341 13.05 17.35 6.99
N TYR A 342 14.33 16.95 7.09
CA TYR A 342 14.86 15.82 6.32
C TYR A 342 14.11 14.51 6.64
N LYS A 343 13.85 14.24 7.92
CA LYS A 343 13.08 13.06 8.37
C LYS A 343 11.66 13.03 7.80
N GLN A 344 11.04 14.19 7.58
CA GLN A 344 9.67 14.29 7.08
C GLN A 344 9.57 14.23 5.56
N TYR A 345 10.49 14.86 4.82
CA TYR A 345 10.31 15.09 3.38
C TYR A 345 11.27 14.32 2.48
N ALA A 346 12.51 14.09 2.89
CA ALA A 346 13.50 13.44 2.03
C ALA A 346 13.69 11.95 2.38
N ARG A 347 13.84 11.62 3.67
CA ARG A 347 14.11 10.26 4.12
C ARG A 347 13.02 9.24 3.76
N PRO A 348 11.71 9.55 3.86
CA PRO A 348 10.67 8.58 3.47
C PRO A 348 10.74 8.13 2.02
N ILE A 349 11.26 8.99 1.12
CA ILE A 349 11.47 8.62 -0.30
C ILE A 349 12.53 7.52 -0.43
N LEU A 350 13.53 7.51 0.46
CA LEU A 350 14.66 6.58 0.45
C LEU A 350 14.38 5.27 1.21
N GLU A 351 13.30 5.22 1.99
CA GLU A 351 12.98 4.08 2.86
C GLU A 351 11.66 3.36 2.49
N PHE A 352 10.83 3.96 1.63
CA PHE A 352 9.52 3.39 1.31
C PHE A 352 9.64 2.02 0.65
N GLY A 353 8.99 1.00 1.26
CA GLY A 353 8.91 -0.37 0.74
C GLY A 353 10.26 -1.09 0.65
N VAL A 354 11.24 -0.68 1.44
CA VAL A 354 12.63 -1.16 1.38
C VAL A 354 12.76 -2.68 1.46
N GLN A 355 11.85 -3.35 2.15
CA GLN A 355 11.83 -4.80 2.26
C GLN A 355 11.77 -5.50 0.89
N ALA A 356 11.08 -4.87 -0.07
CA ALA A 356 10.93 -5.42 -1.42
C ALA A 356 12.14 -5.17 -2.32
N TRP A 357 12.96 -4.12 -2.05
CA TRP A 357 13.99 -3.68 -2.98
C TRP A 357 15.36 -3.40 -2.36
N ASN A 358 15.60 -3.65 -1.08
CA ASN A 358 16.88 -3.36 -0.40
C ASN A 358 18.07 -3.80 -1.28
N PRO A 359 18.94 -2.86 -1.72
CA PRO A 359 20.00 -3.19 -2.68
C PRO A 359 21.13 -3.96 -2.02
N SER A 360 21.64 -4.95 -2.74
CA SER A 360 22.84 -5.72 -2.35
C SER A 360 24.15 -5.20 -2.98
N LYS A 361 24.05 -4.43 -4.06
CA LYS A 361 25.23 -3.87 -4.73
C LYS A 361 25.78 -2.69 -3.93
N VAL A 362 27.07 -2.72 -3.61
CA VAL A 362 27.78 -1.66 -2.88
C VAL A 362 27.61 -0.28 -3.56
N ALA A 363 27.61 -0.24 -4.89
CA ALA A 363 27.38 1.01 -5.65
C ALA A 363 26.00 1.62 -5.38
N ASP A 364 24.97 0.80 -5.27
CA ASP A 364 23.59 1.24 -5.00
C ASP A 364 23.43 1.69 -3.54
N VAL A 365 24.01 0.95 -2.57
CA VAL A 365 24.09 1.35 -1.16
C VAL A 365 24.76 2.71 -1.02
N ASN A 366 25.91 2.88 -1.66
CA ASN A 366 26.66 4.14 -1.66
C ASN A 366 25.88 5.29 -2.32
N THR A 367 25.10 5.00 -3.35
CA THR A 367 24.25 6.02 -4.02
C THR A 367 23.22 6.57 -3.05
N LEU A 368 22.57 5.73 -2.26
CA LEU A 368 21.62 6.16 -1.23
C LEU A 368 22.32 6.96 -0.12
N GLU A 369 23.43 6.46 0.39
CA GLU A 369 24.15 7.11 1.48
C GLU A 369 24.70 8.48 1.06
N LYS A 370 25.15 8.64 -0.19
CA LYS A 370 25.55 9.94 -0.75
C LYS A 370 24.44 11.00 -0.68
N VAL A 371 23.17 10.59 -0.78
CA VAL A 371 22.01 11.49 -0.64
C VAL A 371 21.95 12.06 0.79
N GLN A 372 22.05 11.21 1.80
CA GLN A 372 22.04 11.62 3.21
C GLN A 372 23.28 12.47 3.55
N LYS A 373 24.47 12.03 3.11
CA LYS A 373 25.72 12.81 3.26
C LYS A 373 25.60 14.20 2.65
N ARG A 374 24.99 14.33 1.46
CA ARG A 374 24.74 15.65 0.83
C ARG A 374 23.78 16.49 1.66
N ALA A 375 22.71 15.91 2.20
CA ALA A 375 21.80 16.64 3.07
C ALA A 375 22.52 17.19 4.30
N PHE A 376 23.34 16.36 4.96
CA PHE A 376 24.06 16.75 6.16
C PHE A 376 25.13 17.80 5.96
N ARG A 377 25.68 17.91 4.74
CA ARG A 377 26.60 19.03 4.40
C ARG A 377 25.92 20.41 4.43
N LEU A 378 24.59 20.44 4.44
CA LEU A 378 23.83 21.68 4.50
C LEU A 378 23.58 22.17 5.94
N ILE A 379 23.89 21.36 6.95
CA ILE A 379 23.79 21.73 8.37
C ILE A 379 24.93 22.68 8.72
N ASN A 380 24.60 23.84 9.29
CA ASN A 380 25.54 24.93 9.55
C ASN A 380 26.22 24.86 10.94
N ASP A 381 25.67 24.10 11.89
CA ASP A 381 26.03 24.14 13.32
C ASP A 381 27.37 23.53 13.70
N SER A 382 28.04 22.85 12.81
CA SER A 382 29.18 22.08 13.23
C SER A 382 30.46 22.61 12.67
N GLY A 383 31.38 23.01 13.50
CA GLY A 383 32.78 23.13 13.18
C GLY A 383 33.40 21.80 12.71
N SER A 384 32.65 20.68 12.76
CA SER A 384 33.03 19.37 12.24
C SER A 384 32.40 19.11 10.87
N SER A 385 33.22 18.77 9.90
CA SER A 385 32.78 18.30 8.57
C SER A 385 32.47 16.81 8.53
N ASP A 386 32.75 16.07 9.61
CA ASP A 386 32.63 14.61 9.66
C ASP A 386 31.19 14.12 9.69
N TYR A 387 30.90 13.09 8.88
CA TYR A 387 29.55 12.54 8.71
C TYR A 387 29.05 11.82 9.98
N ASP A 388 29.91 11.06 10.66
CA ASP A 388 29.53 10.28 11.84
C ASP A 388 29.23 11.20 13.03
N THR A 389 29.96 12.28 13.16
CA THR A 389 29.66 13.33 14.16
C THR A 389 28.31 13.97 13.90
N LYS A 390 27.95 14.24 12.63
CA LYS A 390 26.64 14.80 12.26
C LYS A 390 25.50 13.81 12.52
N LEU A 391 25.72 12.51 12.30
CA LEU A 391 24.74 11.47 12.67
C LEU A 391 24.45 11.49 14.17
N ARG A 392 25.50 11.55 15.01
CA ARG A 392 25.34 11.63 16.47
C ARG A 392 24.62 12.90 16.93
N LEU A 393 25.01 14.07 16.42
CA LEU A 393 24.37 15.35 16.75
C LEU A 393 22.89 15.41 16.37
N THR A 394 22.49 14.74 15.30
CA THR A 394 21.11 14.72 14.83
C THR A 394 20.28 13.54 15.38
N GLY A 395 20.89 12.65 16.15
CA GLY A 395 20.28 11.40 16.62
C GLY A 395 19.81 10.54 15.44
N MET A 396 20.62 10.45 14.38
CA MET A 396 20.31 9.68 13.18
C MET A 396 21.34 8.57 12.97
N SER A 397 20.91 7.51 12.31
CA SER A 397 21.74 6.41 11.84
C SER A 397 21.95 6.46 10.34
N THR A 398 22.84 5.62 9.81
CA THR A 398 23.02 5.45 8.37
C THR A 398 21.75 4.91 7.73
N LEU A 399 21.57 5.14 6.43
CA LEU A 399 20.43 4.56 5.71
C LEU A 399 20.53 3.04 5.61
N GLU A 400 21.73 2.47 5.68
CA GLU A 400 21.94 1.01 5.71
C GLU A 400 21.41 0.40 7.01
N GLN A 401 21.79 0.94 8.17
CA GLN A 401 21.27 0.53 9.48
C GLN A 401 19.73 0.66 9.54
N ARG A 402 19.19 1.71 8.95
CA ARG A 402 17.74 1.90 8.91
C ARG A 402 17.03 0.87 8.04
N ARG A 403 17.63 0.47 6.90
CA ARG A 403 17.07 -0.59 6.06
C ARG A 403 17.08 -1.94 6.80
N GLN A 404 18.18 -2.26 7.47
CA GLN A 404 18.26 -3.47 8.31
C GLN A 404 17.21 -3.46 9.43
N ARG A 405 17.09 -2.33 10.14
CA ARG A 405 16.04 -2.16 11.15
C ARG A 405 14.63 -2.35 10.58
N GLY A 406 14.38 -1.80 9.39
CA GLY A 406 13.11 -1.95 8.69
C GLY A 406 12.80 -3.39 8.29
N ASP A 407 13.80 -4.12 7.82
CA ASP A 407 13.70 -5.54 7.49
C ASP A 407 13.39 -6.39 8.74
N LEU A 408 14.15 -6.20 9.83
CA LEU A 408 13.94 -6.94 11.08
C LEU A 408 12.59 -6.66 11.72
N LEU A 409 12.12 -5.40 11.63
CA LEU A 409 10.79 -5.04 12.11
C LEU A 409 9.67 -5.73 11.32
N GLU A 410 9.82 -5.85 9.99
CA GLU A 410 8.82 -6.55 9.18
C GLU A 410 8.86 -8.07 9.42
N ALA A 411 10.06 -8.64 9.62
CA ALA A 411 10.21 -10.02 10.02
C ALA A 411 9.51 -10.30 11.37
N PHE A 412 9.74 -9.43 12.36
CA PHE A 412 9.06 -9.52 13.65
C PHE A 412 7.53 -9.54 13.51
N LYS A 413 6.97 -8.68 12.66
CA LYS A 413 5.52 -8.64 12.41
C LYS A 413 5.01 -9.93 11.78
N ILE A 414 5.73 -10.48 10.82
CA ILE A 414 5.34 -11.73 10.13
C ILE A 414 5.39 -12.89 11.12
N MET A 415 6.45 -13.03 11.91
CA MET A 415 6.64 -14.12 12.84
C MET A 415 5.62 -14.12 14.00
N ASN A 416 5.14 -12.93 14.39
CA ASN A 416 4.18 -12.76 15.48
C ASN A 416 2.73 -12.56 14.99
N ASP A 417 2.39 -13.00 13.78
CA ASP A 417 1.05 -12.93 13.20
C ASP A 417 0.44 -11.51 13.18
N MET A 418 1.32 -10.48 13.18
CA MET A 418 0.94 -9.07 13.07
C MET A 418 0.87 -8.59 11.60
N SER A 419 1.10 -9.50 10.66
CA SER A 419 1.02 -9.32 9.20
C SER A 419 0.05 -10.34 8.61
N VAL A 420 -0.45 -10.07 7.39
CA VAL A 420 -1.24 -11.04 6.61
C VAL A 420 -0.37 -12.14 5.99
N LEU A 421 0.93 -11.90 5.86
CA LEU A 421 1.86 -12.85 5.27
C LEU A 421 2.02 -14.07 6.18
N ASN A 422 1.94 -15.25 5.57
CA ASN A 422 2.16 -16.50 6.31
C ASN A 422 3.66 -16.68 6.58
N LYS A 423 4.04 -16.82 7.85
CA LYS A 423 5.44 -17.00 8.26
C LYS A 423 6.10 -18.20 7.58
N ASP A 424 5.38 -19.32 7.39
CA ASP A 424 5.89 -20.55 6.81
C ASP A 424 6.22 -20.41 5.30
N ASP A 425 5.63 -19.42 4.62
CA ASP A 425 5.98 -19.10 3.23
C ASP A 425 7.32 -18.35 3.12
N PHE A 426 7.74 -17.69 4.20
CA PHE A 426 8.92 -16.83 4.24
C PHE A 426 10.09 -17.42 5.01
N PHE A 427 9.82 -18.15 6.09
CA PHE A 427 10.84 -18.59 7.05
C PHE A 427 10.71 -20.06 7.38
N THR A 428 11.84 -20.69 7.64
CA THR A 428 11.92 -22.04 8.23
C THR A 428 12.54 -21.89 9.62
N PHE A 429 11.86 -22.36 10.64
CA PHE A 429 12.38 -22.29 12.00
C PHE A 429 13.25 -23.51 12.32
N VAL A 430 14.23 -23.32 13.20
CA VAL A 430 15.13 -24.41 13.65
C VAL A 430 14.32 -25.53 14.29
N GLN A 431 13.31 -25.21 15.06
CA GLN A 431 12.41 -26.16 15.72
C GLN A 431 11.68 -27.10 14.73
N ASP A 432 11.37 -26.64 13.52
CA ASP A 432 10.62 -27.41 12.53
C ASP A 432 11.49 -28.49 11.85
N ARG A 433 12.84 -28.40 11.97
CA ARG A 433 13.79 -29.32 11.37
C ARG A 433 14.18 -30.50 12.28
N HIS A 434 14.08 -30.32 13.58
CA HIS A 434 14.52 -31.33 14.54
C HIS A 434 13.39 -31.68 15.50
N ASN A 435 12.92 -32.95 15.43
CA ASN A 435 12.00 -33.54 16.43
C ASN A 435 12.69 -33.73 17.81
N ILE A 436 13.73 -32.98 18.13
CA ILE A 436 14.49 -33.10 19.37
C ILE A 436 14.19 -31.87 20.22
N ASP A 437 13.67 -32.14 21.41
CA ASP A 437 13.35 -31.15 22.44
C ASP A 437 14.64 -30.57 23.03
N THR A 438 15.30 -29.66 22.33
CA THR A 438 16.47 -28.93 22.81
C THR A 438 16.05 -27.56 23.36
N ARG A 439 16.85 -26.97 24.29
CA ARG A 439 16.63 -25.62 24.85
C ARG A 439 16.48 -24.52 23.81
N SER A 440 16.87 -24.77 22.56
CA SER A 440 16.69 -23.86 21.42
C SER A 440 15.26 -23.84 20.85
N HIS A 441 14.36 -24.71 21.31
CA HIS A 441 12.97 -24.82 20.83
C HIS A 441 12.14 -23.54 21.04
N SER A 442 12.50 -22.71 22.03
CA SER A 442 11.78 -21.46 22.34
C SER A 442 12.39 -20.20 21.71
N ASP A 443 13.47 -20.33 20.92
CA ASP A 443 14.32 -19.18 20.57
C ASP A 443 13.94 -18.46 19.27
N ASN A 444 12.91 -18.91 18.53
CA ASN A 444 12.51 -18.34 17.23
C ASN A 444 13.68 -18.13 16.25
N LEU A 445 14.67 -19.04 16.29
CA LEU A 445 15.82 -19.01 15.38
C LEU A 445 15.43 -19.49 13.99
N LEU A 446 16.02 -18.87 12.98
CA LEU A 446 15.75 -19.15 11.58
C LEU A 446 16.83 -20.03 10.94
N VAL A 447 16.40 -20.89 10.04
CA VAL A 447 17.31 -21.72 9.22
C VAL A 447 17.63 -20.98 7.92
N PRO A 448 18.92 -20.77 7.58
CA PRO A 448 19.28 -20.22 6.28
C PRO A 448 18.84 -21.12 5.12
N GLU A 449 18.14 -20.53 4.15
CA GLU A 449 17.78 -21.21 2.90
C GLU A 449 19.01 -21.37 2.01
N LYS A 450 19.18 -22.55 1.40
CA LYS A 450 20.22 -22.77 0.38
C LYS A 450 19.76 -22.16 -0.95
N CYS A 451 20.31 -21.01 -1.30
CA CYS A 451 19.96 -20.28 -2.51
C CYS A 451 21.00 -20.52 -3.61
N ARG A 452 20.53 -20.82 -4.83
CA ARG A 452 21.35 -20.97 -6.02
C ARG A 452 21.70 -19.60 -6.63
N LEU A 453 20.75 -18.67 -6.61
CA LEU A 453 20.89 -17.37 -7.24
C LEU A 453 21.03 -16.22 -6.20
N ASN A 454 21.85 -15.24 -6.54
CA ASN A 454 22.01 -14.05 -5.70
C ASN A 454 20.70 -13.27 -5.49
N ILE A 455 19.77 -13.31 -6.46
CA ILE A 455 18.46 -12.68 -6.33
C ILE A 455 17.67 -13.27 -5.15
N ARG A 456 17.66 -14.62 -4.99
CA ARG A 456 17.00 -15.28 -3.87
C ARG A 456 17.76 -15.04 -2.58
N LYS A 457 19.09 -15.17 -2.58
CA LYS A 457 19.96 -14.92 -1.42
C LYS A 457 19.75 -13.52 -0.83
N ASN A 458 19.56 -12.51 -1.69
CA ASN A 458 19.35 -11.11 -1.28
C ASN A 458 17.87 -10.74 -1.13
N PHE A 459 16.95 -11.68 -1.34
CA PHE A 459 15.53 -11.44 -1.06
C PHE A 459 15.28 -11.32 0.46
N PHE A 460 14.26 -10.59 0.83
CA PHE A 460 13.91 -10.24 2.21
C PHE A 460 14.05 -11.42 3.18
N SER A 461 13.37 -12.55 2.91
CA SER A 461 13.34 -13.70 3.82
C SER A 461 14.69 -14.40 4.01
N CYS A 462 15.58 -14.30 3.03
CA CYS A 462 16.90 -14.94 3.10
C CYS A 462 17.96 -14.02 3.70
N ARG A 463 17.97 -12.73 3.31
CA ARG A 463 19.01 -11.79 3.76
C ARG A 463 18.94 -11.43 5.24
N ILE A 464 17.76 -11.55 5.86
CA ILE A 464 17.59 -11.17 7.26
C ILE A 464 18.02 -12.24 8.26
N VAL A 465 18.18 -13.50 7.83
CA VAL A 465 18.32 -14.66 8.72
C VAL A 465 19.47 -14.49 9.71
N ASN A 466 20.65 -14.13 9.23
CA ASN A 466 21.79 -13.95 10.12
C ASN A 466 21.55 -12.78 11.10
N ALA A 467 21.14 -11.62 10.58
CA ALA A 467 20.87 -10.45 11.42
C ALA A 467 19.74 -10.69 12.44
N TRP A 468 18.78 -11.56 12.12
CA TRP A 468 17.75 -11.98 13.07
C TRP A 468 18.30 -12.91 14.14
N ASN A 469 19.09 -13.90 13.75
CA ASN A 469 19.68 -14.88 14.68
C ASN A 469 20.70 -14.24 15.63
N ASP A 470 21.37 -13.15 15.20
CA ASP A 470 22.32 -12.40 16.01
C ASP A 470 21.62 -11.51 17.07
N LEU A 471 20.29 -11.31 16.98
CA LEU A 471 19.55 -10.56 17.98
C LEU A 471 19.52 -11.32 19.33
N PRO A 472 19.67 -10.64 20.47
CA PRO A 472 19.45 -11.23 21.78
C PRO A 472 18.04 -11.82 21.93
N TYR A 473 17.91 -12.82 22.80
CA TYR A 473 16.63 -13.45 23.11
C TYR A 473 15.52 -12.42 23.45
N TRP A 474 15.84 -11.45 24.33
CA TRP A 474 14.89 -10.45 24.79
C TRP A 474 14.37 -9.54 23.65
N VAL A 475 15.17 -9.27 22.62
CA VAL A 475 14.72 -8.51 21.45
C VAL A 475 13.77 -9.36 20.59
N ARG A 476 14.13 -10.62 20.30
CA ARG A 476 13.30 -11.52 19.47
C ARG A 476 11.93 -11.82 20.10
N HIS A 477 11.84 -11.76 21.44
CA HIS A 477 10.62 -12.06 22.21
C HIS A 477 9.94 -10.80 22.76
N ALA A 478 10.15 -9.64 22.14
CA ALA A 478 9.47 -8.41 22.48
C ALA A 478 7.94 -8.58 22.47
N SER A 479 7.23 -7.92 23.39
CA SER A 479 5.79 -8.07 23.59
C SER A 479 4.94 -7.33 22.54
N SER A 480 5.53 -6.35 21.87
CA SER A 480 4.85 -5.49 20.90
C SER A 480 5.82 -4.91 19.87
N ILE A 481 5.26 -4.34 18.78
CA ILE A 481 6.05 -3.64 17.77
C ILE A 481 6.85 -2.48 18.37
N ASN A 482 6.29 -1.75 19.33
CA ASN A 482 6.99 -0.63 19.94
C ASN A 482 8.07 -1.11 20.92
N ASP A 483 7.80 -2.19 21.63
CA ASP A 483 8.76 -2.85 22.50
C ASP A 483 9.95 -3.37 21.68
N PHE A 484 9.69 -4.09 20.57
CA PHE A 484 10.76 -4.53 19.65
C PHE A 484 11.63 -3.38 19.15
N LYS A 485 11.00 -2.25 18.77
CA LYS A 485 11.75 -1.07 18.29
C LYS A 485 12.67 -0.51 19.36
N ASN A 486 12.17 -0.37 20.58
CA ASN A 486 12.93 0.18 21.70
C ASN A 486 14.10 -0.75 22.08
N GLN A 487 13.82 -2.03 22.23
CA GLN A 487 14.83 -3.04 22.57
C GLN A 487 15.89 -3.18 21.47
N TYR A 488 15.49 -3.17 20.19
CA TYR A 488 16.44 -3.17 19.07
C TYR A 488 17.32 -1.92 19.05
N ASP A 489 16.74 -0.76 19.28
CA ASP A 489 17.47 0.52 19.29
C ASP A 489 18.46 0.55 20.49
N GLU A 490 18.08 0.00 21.66
CA GLU A 490 18.94 -0.19 22.82
C GLU A 490 20.10 -1.15 22.51
N PHE A 491 19.79 -2.34 21.99
CA PHE A 491 20.81 -3.30 21.57
C PHE A 491 21.82 -2.71 20.61
N ASN A 492 21.33 -1.98 19.59
CA ASN A 492 22.20 -1.37 18.58
C ASN A 492 23.04 -0.19 19.11
N ALA A 493 22.66 0.40 20.23
CA ALA A 493 23.43 1.44 20.92
C ALA A 493 24.54 0.87 21.81
N MET A 494 24.44 -0.41 22.20
CA MET A 494 25.45 -1.12 23.01
C MET A 494 26.59 -1.69 22.14
N MET A 495 26.37 -1.86 20.83
CA MET A 495 27.37 -2.31 19.84
C MET A 495 28.16 -1.14 19.27
#